data_33a368f8b006991b23c12c7907b3cd1a
#
_entry.id   33a368f8b006991b23c12c7907b3cd1a
#
_cell.length_a   1.000
_cell.length_b   1.000
_cell.length_c   1.000
_cell.angle_alpha   90.00
_cell.angle_beta   90.00
_cell.angle_gamma   90.00
#
_symmetry.space_group_name_H-M   'P 1'
#
loop_
_entity.id
_entity.type
_entity.pdbx_description
1 polymer ?
#
loop_
_entity_poly.entity_id
_entity_poly.type
_entity_poly.pdbx_seq_one_letter_code
_entity_poly.pdbx_strand_id
1 'polypeptide(L)'
;MKIFSLAGAGLAAGAAALAGLAAAAALHRHPLPSALLIRGVFSSANRLQVKRIQPRIPGFTVTRHRGLRYLGTGGKPSLDLFLPATDRKPLPVVMWIHGGAWISGSKEDVAPYLEVLAGYGYAVVGVGYSISPEAVYPTAVKELNAALAFVREHADRYGLDPNRIVLAGDSAGAQLAAQLALAVTNPEYARDTGVVPAAAPGQLRGILLNCGVFDFDAVARMAGPVGWGLRKALWSYTGSKNWKATPAAGHMSIPEHADHRFPPTYICGGNGDNLTLTQSIPLADRLQELGVPVVRQFWPEDYKPALGHEFQFQLHRPEAMDSLLRTVAFLEDVTGVSALPRRPLEKVIALEEDLLAELPAIEEKLAA
;
A
#
# COMPACT_ATOMS: atom_id res chain seq x y z
N MET A 1 -26.93 -56.07 6.51
CA MET A 1 -27.08 -54.61 6.48
C MET A 1 -25.72 -53.86 6.56
N LYS A 2 -24.65 -54.32 5.84
CA LYS A 2 -23.31 -53.69 5.80
C LYS A 2 -22.77 -53.41 4.40
N ILE A 3 -23.50 -53.73 3.33
CA ILE A 3 -23.01 -53.58 1.95
C ILE A 3 -23.29 -52.20 1.36
N PHE A 4 -24.29 -51.47 1.94
CA PHE A 4 -24.61 -50.10 1.44
C PHE A 4 -23.67 -48.98 1.90
N SER A 5 -22.78 -49.21 2.87
CA SER A 5 -21.90 -48.13 3.40
C SER A 5 -20.60 -47.96 2.59
N LEU A 6 -20.12 -49.01 1.95
CA LEU A 6 -18.84 -48.95 1.16
C LEU A 6 -19.06 -48.31 -0.22
N ALA A 7 -20.20 -48.50 -0.85
CA ALA A 7 -20.52 -47.88 -2.14
C ALA A 7 -20.71 -46.35 -1.99
N GLY A 8 -21.37 -45.92 -0.87
CA GLY A 8 -21.56 -44.50 -0.59
C GLY A 8 -20.25 -43.77 -0.29
N ALA A 9 -19.29 -44.40 0.42
CA ALA A 9 -17.98 -43.80 0.69
C ALA A 9 -17.13 -43.70 -0.57
N GLY A 10 -17.20 -44.68 -1.48
CA GLY A 10 -16.49 -44.60 -2.76
C GLY A 10 -17.03 -43.51 -3.69
N LEU A 11 -18.36 -43.34 -3.75
CA LEU A 11 -18.99 -42.27 -4.52
C LEU A 11 -18.66 -40.87 -3.96
N ALA A 12 -18.65 -40.70 -2.64
CA ALA A 12 -18.29 -39.46 -1.99
C ALA A 12 -16.80 -39.09 -2.21
N ALA A 13 -15.92 -40.08 -2.12
CA ALA A 13 -14.48 -39.87 -2.40
C ALA A 13 -14.21 -39.58 -3.90
N GLY A 14 -14.92 -40.24 -4.81
CA GLY A 14 -14.87 -39.95 -6.25
C GLY A 14 -15.37 -38.54 -6.58
N ALA A 15 -16.49 -38.13 -5.99
CA ALA A 15 -17.04 -36.75 -6.15
C ALA A 15 -16.10 -35.69 -5.59
N ALA A 16 -15.48 -35.93 -4.42
CA ALA A 16 -14.50 -35.03 -3.83
C ALA A 16 -13.24 -34.92 -4.70
N ALA A 17 -12.73 -36.04 -5.27
CA ALA A 17 -11.61 -36.05 -6.19
C ALA A 17 -11.91 -35.26 -7.48
N LEU A 18 -13.10 -35.47 -8.08
CA LEU A 18 -13.53 -34.74 -9.28
C LEU A 18 -13.71 -33.25 -8.99
N ALA A 19 -14.30 -32.86 -7.84
CA ALA A 19 -14.40 -31.49 -7.41
C ALA A 19 -13.01 -30.85 -7.22
N GLY A 20 -12.06 -31.58 -6.61
CA GLY A 20 -10.68 -31.14 -6.45
C GLY A 20 -9.97 -30.93 -7.81
N LEU A 21 -10.15 -31.84 -8.75
CA LEU A 21 -9.60 -31.71 -10.12
C LEU A 21 -10.24 -30.54 -10.87
N ALA A 22 -11.56 -30.34 -10.75
CA ALA A 22 -12.25 -29.21 -11.36
C ALA A 22 -11.78 -27.88 -10.77
N ALA A 23 -11.59 -27.80 -9.44
CA ALA A 23 -11.04 -26.63 -8.77
C ALA A 23 -9.60 -26.35 -9.20
N ALA A 24 -8.75 -27.37 -9.27
CA ALA A 24 -7.39 -27.23 -9.78
C ALA A 24 -7.36 -26.78 -11.25
N ALA A 25 -8.21 -27.34 -12.10
CA ALA A 25 -8.35 -26.92 -13.48
C ALA A 25 -8.81 -25.48 -13.62
N ALA A 26 -9.77 -25.04 -12.78
CA ALA A 26 -10.22 -23.66 -12.76
C ALA A 26 -9.10 -22.68 -12.35
N LEU A 27 -8.33 -23.01 -11.30
CA LEU A 27 -7.16 -22.25 -10.85
C LEU A 27 -6.05 -22.15 -11.92
N HIS A 28 -5.96 -23.15 -12.82
CA HIS A 28 -5.00 -23.13 -13.92
C HIS A 28 -5.46 -22.44 -15.18
N ARG A 29 -6.77 -22.39 -15.43
CA ARG A 29 -7.35 -21.87 -16.68
C ARG A 29 -7.80 -20.42 -16.59
N HIS A 30 -8.15 -19.95 -15.40
CA HIS A 30 -8.67 -18.58 -15.21
C HIS A 30 -8.06 -17.92 -13.96
N PRO A 31 -7.73 -16.61 -14.00
CA PRO A 31 -7.15 -15.91 -12.84
C PRO A 31 -8.16 -15.68 -11.71
N LEU A 32 -9.46 -15.58 -12.03
CA LEU A 32 -10.53 -15.19 -11.09
C LEU A 32 -10.59 -16.02 -9.80
N PRO A 33 -10.57 -17.37 -9.82
CA PRO A 33 -10.63 -18.16 -8.59
C PRO A 33 -9.43 -17.88 -7.67
N SER A 34 -8.23 -17.77 -8.23
CA SER A 34 -7.02 -17.43 -7.47
C SER A 34 -7.09 -16.00 -6.90
N ALA A 35 -7.53 -15.04 -7.71
CA ALA A 35 -7.68 -13.66 -7.29
C ALA A 35 -8.69 -13.51 -6.15
N LEU A 36 -9.84 -14.19 -6.22
CA LEU A 36 -10.86 -14.16 -5.16
C LEU A 36 -10.37 -14.82 -3.87
N LEU A 37 -9.62 -15.94 -3.97
CA LEU A 37 -9.01 -16.60 -2.81
C LEU A 37 -8.03 -15.65 -2.11
N ILE A 38 -7.11 -15.07 -2.85
CA ILE A 38 -6.11 -14.12 -2.34
C ILE A 38 -6.80 -12.90 -1.74
N ARG A 39 -7.80 -12.33 -2.44
CA ARG A 39 -8.60 -11.21 -1.96
C ARG A 39 -9.27 -11.51 -0.61
N GLY A 40 -9.83 -12.72 -0.43
CA GLY A 40 -10.44 -13.15 0.83
C GLY A 40 -9.45 -13.17 2.00
N VAL A 41 -8.24 -13.68 1.76
CA VAL A 41 -7.17 -13.71 2.76
C VAL A 41 -6.74 -12.30 3.15
N PHE A 42 -6.43 -11.44 2.18
CA PHE A 42 -6.01 -10.04 2.42
C PHE A 42 -7.11 -9.23 3.12
N SER A 43 -8.36 -9.32 2.67
CA SER A 43 -9.47 -8.57 3.29
C SER A 43 -9.70 -8.95 4.75
N SER A 44 -9.41 -10.19 5.14
CA SER A 44 -9.51 -10.62 6.53
C SER A 44 -8.35 -10.08 7.38
N ALA A 45 -7.14 -10.10 6.85
CA ALA A 45 -5.95 -9.54 7.52
C ALA A 45 -6.09 -8.02 7.71
N ASN A 46 -6.51 -7.29 6.67
CA ASN A 46 -6.70 -5.84 6.70
C ASN A 46 -7.74 -5.41 7.75
N ARG A 47 -8.87 -6.13 7.85
CA ARG A 47 -9.88 -5.84 8.88
C ARG A 47 -9.33 -5.97 10.30
N LEU A 48 -8.47 -6.94 10.56
CA LEU A 48 -7.80 -7.09 11.86
C LEU A 48 -6.80 -5.95 12.11
N GLN A 49 -6.07 -5.53 11.08
CA GLN A 49 -5.12 -4.42 11.15
C GLN A 49 -5.82 -3.09 11.46
N VAL A 50 -6.89 -2.75 10.73
CA VAL A 50 -7.71 -1.56 10.99
C VAL A 50 -8.18 -1.51 12.43
N LYS A 51 -8.72 -2.63 12.95
CA LYS A 51 -9.17 -2.73 14.35
C LYS A 51 -8.05 -2.52 15.36
N ARG A 52 -6.81 -2.88 15.04
CA ARG A 52 -5.64 -2.71 15.91
C ARG A 52 -5.11 -1.28 15.93
N ILE A 53 -5.21 -0.56 14.81
CA ILE A 53 -4.73 0.83 14.71
C ILE A 53 -5.75 1.82 15.29
N GLN A 54 -7.05 1.58 15.08
CA GLN A 54 -8.12 2.52 15.39
C GLN A 54 -8.15 3.01 16.85
N PRO A 55 -7.89 2.19 17.89
CA PRO A 55 -7.83 2.67 19.27
C PRO A 55 -6.61 3.56 19.56
N ARG A 56 -5.62 3.57 18.67
CA ARG A 56 -4.34 4.27 18.82
C ARG A 56 -4.26 5.56 18.02
N ILE A 57 -5.37 5.96 17.39
CA ILE A 57 -5.45 7.28 16.78
C ILE A 57 -5.41 8.29 17.91
N PRO A 58 -4.30 9.04 18.09
CA PRO A 58 -4.24 10.08 19.11
C PRO A 58 -5.37 11.06 18.85
N GLY A 59 -5.90 11.71 19.88
CA GLY A 59 -6.98 12.70 19.78
C GLY A 59 -6.63 13.94 18.96
N PHE A 60 -6.04 13.77 17.78
CA PHE A 60 -5.87 14.81 16.80
C PHE A 60 -7.24 15.15 16.21
N THR A 61 -7.55 16.42 16.15
CA THR A 61 -8.71 16.85 15.38
C THR A 61 -8.33 16.83 13.91
N VAL A 62 -8.79 15.80 13.20
CA VAL A 62 -8.62 15.67 11.75
C VAL A 62 -9.99 15.71 11.10
N THR A 63 -10.17 16.63 10.15
CA THR A 63 -11.38 16.68 9.33
C THR A 63 -11.21 15.72 8.17
N ARG A 64 -12.16 14.80 7.98
CA ARG A 64 -12.16 13.84 6.89
C ARG A 64 -13.28 14.11 5.89
N HIS A 65 -12.90 14.44 4.65
CA HIS A 65 -13.80 14.48 3.50
C HIS A 65 -13.79 13.12 2.82
N ARG A 66 -14.91 12.40 2.88
CA ARG A 66 -15.01 11.02 2.38
C ARG A 66 -15.63 10.93 0.99
N GLY A 67 -15.18 9.98 0.19
CA GLY A 67 -15.82 9.59 -1.06
C GLY A 67 -15.81 10.68 -2.14
N LEU A 68 -14.77 11.52 -2.17
CA LEU A 68 -14.62 12.56 -3.20
C LEU A 68 -14.35 11.87 -4.55
N ARG A 69 -15.22 12.12 -5.51
CA ARG A 69 -15.14 11.52 -6.86
C ARG A 69 -14.19 12.31 -7.73
N TYR A 70 -13.23 11.65 -8.34
CA TYR A 70 -12.22 12.27 -9.19
C TYR A 70 -12.33 11.85 -10.68
N LEU A 71 -13.25 10.94 -11.02
CA LEU A 71 -13.53 10.50 -12.40
C LEU A 71 -14.94 10.93 -12.90
N GLY A 72 -15.48 12.06 -12.41
CA GLY A 72 -16.80 12.54 -12.80
C GLY A 72 -17.96 11.81 -12.10
N THR A 73 -19.19 11.93 -12.66
CA THR A 73 -20.45 11.61 -11.94
C THR A 73 -20.82 10.13 -11.89
N GLY A 74 -20.20 9.25 -12.66
CA GLY A 74 -20.64 7.85 -12.86
C GLY A 74 -19.82 6.79 -12.16
N GLY A 75 -18.72 7.13 -11.50
CA GLY A 75 -17.68 6.15 -11.18
C GLY A 75 -17.38 5.89 -9.70
N LYS A 76 -17.06 4.65 -9.45
CA LYS A 76 -16.00 4.25 -8.54
C LYS A 76 -14.72 4.27 -9.39
N PRO A 77 -13.58 4.67 -8.91
CA PRO A 77 -13.17 4.87 -7.53
C PRO A 77 -13.35 6.32 -7.00
N SER A 78 -13.05 6.50 -5.71
CA SER A 78 -13.09 7.78 -5.00
C SER A 78 -11.89 7.93 -4.08
N LEU A 79 -11.58 9.14 -3.64
CA LEU A 79 -10.56 9.42 -2.64
C LEU A 79 -11.17 9.97 -1.34
N ASP A 80 -10.41 9.84 -0.26
CA ASP A 80 -10.68 10.50 1.01
C ASP A 80 -9.57 11.50 1.31
N LEU A 81 -9.93 12.66 1.85
CA LEU A 81 -9.00 13.71 2.22
C LEU A 81 -9.05 13.94 3.74
N PHE A 82 -7.90 13.83 4.38
CA PHE A 82 -7.69 14.05 5.81
C PHE A 82 -6.95 15.37 6.00
N LEU A 83 -7.57 16.33 6.69
CA LEU A 83 -7.02 17.65 6.93
C LEU A 83 -6.77 17.84 8.43
N PRO A 84 -5.54 18.21 8.85
CA PRO A 84 -5.26 18.55 10.23
C PRO A 84 -5.99 19.81 10.65
N ALA A 85 -6.38 19.91 11.93
CA ALA A 85 -6.89 21.14 12.52
C ALA A 85 -5.73 22.12 12.74
N THR A 86 -5.47 22.97 11.76
CA THR A 86 -4.41 23.99 11.80
C THR A 86 -4.79 25.17 10.92
N ASP A 87 -4.35 26.37 11.33
CA ASP A 87 -4.45 27.60 10.53
C ASP A 87 -3.33 27.68 9.47
N ARG A 88 -2.33 26.79 9.55
CA ARG A 88 -1.23 26.74 8.59
C ARG A 88 -1.75 26.29 7.22
N LYS A 89 -1.68 27.17 6.24
CA LYS A 89 -2.07 26.90 4.84
C LYS A 89 -1.17 27.67 3.89
N PRO A 90 -0.96 27.17 2.65
CA PRO A 90 -1.42 25.89 2.12
C PRO A 90 -0.65 24.69 2.70
N LEU A 91 -1.31 23.53 2.80
CA LEU A 91 -0.77 22.31 3.39
C LEU A 91 -0.04 21.47 2.33
N PRO A 92 1.17 20.95 2.59
CA PRO A 92 1.77 19.91 1.76
C PRO A 92 0.88 18.69 1.70
N VAL A 93 0.88 17.99 0.55
CA VAL A 93 0.00 16.87 0.29
C VAL A 93 0.78 15.56 0.29
N VAL A 94 0.32 14.57 1.05
CA VAL A 94 0.74 13.18 0.94
C VAL A 94 -0.38 12.39 0.28
N MET A 95 -0.14 11.90 -0.95
CA MET A 95 -1.10 11.09 -1.70
C MET A 95 -0.74 9.61 -1.54
N TRP A 96 -1.53 8.91 -0.71
CA TRP A 96 -1.30 7.50 -0.36
C TRP A 96 -2.12 6.57 -1.23
N ILE A 97 -1.44 5.57 -1.79
CA ILE A 97 -1.98 4.51 -2.64
C ILE A 97 -1.89 3.20 -1.86
N HIS A 98 -3.05 2.58 -1.59
CA HIS A 98 -3.12 1.37 -0.78
C HIS A 98 -2.55 0.14 -1.50
N GLY A 99 -2.07 -0.83 -0.72
CA GLY A 99 -1.62 -2.13 -1.18
C GLY A 99 -2.75 -3.09 -1.56
N GLY A 100 -2.42 -4.39 -1.61
CA GLY A 100 -3.38 -5.45 -1.89
C GLY A 100 -3.13 -6.21 -3.20
N ALA A 101 -1.87 -6.29 -3.65
CA ALA A 101 -1.42 -7.05 -4.82
C ALA A 101 -2.25 -6.75 -6.09
N TRP A 102 -2.71 -5.52 -6.29
CA TRP A 102 -3.56 -5.03 -7.40
C TRP A 102 -4.92 -5.72 -7.53
N ILE A 103 -5.24 -6.70 -6.68
CA ILE A 103 -6.46 -7.52 -6.74
C ILE A 103 -7.34 -7.39 -5.49
N SER A 104 -6.89 -6.68 -4.48
CA SER A 104 -7.57 -6.47 -3.19
C SER A 104 -7.18 -5.12 -2.60
N GLY A 105 -7.62 -4.86 -1.36
CA GLY A 105 -7.35 -3.63 -0.63
C GLY A 105 -8.32 -2.51 -0.95
N SER A 106 -8.27 -1.49 -0.11
CA SER A 106 -9.08 -0.29 -0.22
C SER A 106 -8.44 0.87 0.54
N LYS A 107 -8.80 2.10 0.22
CA LYS A 107 -8.37 3.28 0.97
C LYS A 107 -8.83 3.27 2.44
N GLU A 108 -9.87 2.52 2.74
CA GLU A 108 -10.41 2.32 4.09
C GLU A 108 -9.45 1.49 4.97
N ASP A 109 -8.70 0.57 4.37
CA ASP A 109 -7.78 -0.32 5.09
C ASP A 109 -6.58 0.44 5.68
N VAL A 110 -6.15 1.51 5.04
CA VAL A 110 -5.04 2.37 5.48
C VAL A 110 -5.52 3.65 6.18
N ALA A 111 -6.82 3.95 6.14
CA ALA A 111 -7.40 5.19 6.65
C ALA A 111 -6.98 5.55 8.09
N PRO A 112 -6.90 4.61 9.07
CA PRO A 112 -6.47 4.95 10.42
C PRO A 112 -5.01 5.45 10.46
N TYR A 113 -4.12 4.87 9.67
CA TYR A 113 -2.73 5.33 9.57
C TYR A 113 -2.65 6.70 8.89
N LEU A 114 -3.46 6.95 7.86
CA LEU A 114 -3.51 8.25 7.17
C LEU A 114 -4.03 9.35 8.10
N GLU A 115 -4.95 9.04 8.99
CA GLU A 115 -5.46 9.97 10.00
C GLU A 115 -4.36 10.34 11.00
N VAL A 116 -3.57 9.36 11.46
CA VAL A 116 -2.39 9.61 12.29
C VAL A 116 -1.40 10.51 11.55
N LEU A 117 -1.09 10.21 10.31
CA LEU A 117 -0.14 10.99 9.51
C LEU A 117 -0.64 12.43 9.27
N ALA A 118 -1.94 12.63 9.04
CA ALA A 118 -2.53 13.95 8.91
C ALA A 118 -2.38 14.77 10.20
N GLY A 119 -2.45 14.12 11.36
CA GLY A 119 -2.24 14.77 12.66
C GLY A 119 -0.87 15.44 12.81
N TYR A 120 0.12 15.07 12.00
CA TYR A 120 1.43 15.74 11.95
C TYR A 120 1.45 17.02 11.11
N GLY A 121 0.33 17.44 10.52
CA GLY A 121 0.23 18.74 9.84
C GLY A 121 0.28 18.67 8.32
N TYR A 122 0.09 17.50 7.75
CA TYR A 122 -0.01 17.27 6.31
C TYR A 122 -1.47 17.07 5.87
N ALA A 123 -1.82 17.53 4.68
CA ALA A 123 -3.02 17.05 4.02
C ALA A 123 -2.76 15.65 3.47
N VAL A 124 -3.51 14.65 3.92
CA VAL A 124 -3.30 13.26 3.48
C VAL A 124 -4.47 12.80 2.64
N VAL A 125 -4.18 12.29 1.46
CA VAL A 125 -5.17 11.79 0.49
C VAL A 125 -5.07 10.28 0.41
N GLY A 126 -6.09 9.56 0.85
CA GLY A 126 -6.22 8.12 0.63
C GLY A 126 -6.95 7.85 -0.68
N VAL A 127 -6.26 7.28 -1.67
CA VAL A 127 -6.83 7.06 -3.00
C VAL A 127 -7.32 5.63 -3.16
N GLY A 128 -8.61 5.47 -3.48
CA GLY A 128 -9.13 4.22 -4.02
C GLY A 128 -8.93 4.17 -5.53
N TYR A 129 -8.63 3.02 -6.06
CA TYR A 129 -8.48 2.75 -7.49
C TYR A 129 -9.13 1.41 -7.86
N SER A 130 -9.39 1.20 -9.14
CA SER A 130 -10.00 -0.04 -9.64
C SER A 130 -9.01 -1.19 -9.60
N ILE A 131 -9.40 -2.27 -8.93
CA ILE A 131 -8.60 -3.48 -8.73
C ILE A 131 -8.97 -4.56 -9.75
N SER A 132 -8.05 -5.51 -9.97
CA SER A 132 -8.26 -6.65 -10.85
C SER A 132 -9.04 -7.77 -10.11
N PRO A 133 -9.82 -8.60 -10.83
CA PRO A 133 -9.93 -8.71 -12.29
C PRO A 133 -10.93 -7.75 -12.95
N GLU A 134 -11.63 -6.91 -12.16
CA GLU A 134 -12.64 -5.98 -12.66
C GLU A 134 -12.02 -4.90 -13.55
N ALA A 135 -10.75 -4.57 -13.30
CA ALA A 135 -9.94 -3.70 -14.14
C ALA A 135 -8.54 -4.29 -14.31
N VAL A 136 -7.94 -4.07 -15.47
CA VAL A 136 -6.59 -4.54 -15.77
C VAL A 136 -5.66 -3.37 -16.02
N TYR A 137 -4.34 -3.63 -15.99
CA TYR A 137 -3.31 -2.66 -16.36
C TYR A 137 -3.63 -2.03 -17.75
N PRO A 138 -3.49 -0.71 -17.93
CA PRO A 138 -2.96 0.29 -16.99
C PRO A 138 -4.06 1.11 -16.27
N THR A 139 -5.26 0.58 -16.09
CA THR A 139 -6.42 1.32 -15.54
C THR A 139 -6.07 2.02 -14.22
N ALA A 140 -5.49 1.31 -13.25
CA ALA A 140 -5.14 1.88 -11.95
C ALA A 140 -4.19 3.09 -12.08
N VAL A 141 -3.16 3.01 -12.93
CA VAL A 141 -2.19 4.10 -13.12
C VAL A 141 -2.88 5.34 -13.70
N LYS A 142 -3.78 5.16 -14.66
CA LYS A 142 -4.55 6.27 -15.26
C LYS A 142 -5.50 6.91 -14.25
N GLU A 143 -6.15 6.11 -13.42
CA GLU A 143 -7.03 6.57 -12.36
C GLU A 143 -6.25 7.36 -11.29
N LEU A 144 -5.09 6.88 -10.88
CA LEU A 144 -4.23 7.57 -9.94
C LEU A 144 -3.71 8.91 -10.49
N ASN A 145 -3.39 8.96 -11.77
CA ASN A 145 -3.04 10.22 -12.43
C ASN A 145 -4.23 11.20 -12.46
N ALA A 146 -5.46 10.71 -12.66
CA ALA A 146 -6.66 11.55 -12.57
C ALA A 146 -6.93 12.00 -11.11
N ALA A 147 -6.65 11.16 -10.11
CA ALA A 147 -6.73 11.57 -8.71
C ALA A 147 -5.70 12.66 -8.37
N LEU A 148 -4.50 12.59 -8.94
CA LEU A 148 -3.47 13.64 -8.82
C LEU A 148 -3.93 14.97 -9.48
N ALA A 149 -4.58 14.89 -10.65
CA ALA A 149 -5.22 16.06 -11.29
C ALA A 149 -6.26 16.69 -10.37
N PHE A 150 -7.17 15.87 -9.83
CA PHE A 150 -8.21 16.32 -8.90
C PHE A 150 -7.63 17.05 -7.68
N VAL A 151 -6.59 16.50 -7.05
CA VAL A 151 -5.91 17.13 -5.90
C VAL A 151 -5.40 18.52 -6.26
N ARG A 152 -4.79 18.68 -7.43
CA ARG A 152 -4.25 19.96 -7.90
C ARG A 152 -5.34 20.95 -8.25
N GLU A 153 -6.37 20.53 -8.99
CA GLU A 153 -7.49 21.38 -9.41
C GLU A 153 -8.33 21.89 -8.24
N HIS A 154 -8.38 21.13 -7.14
CA HIS A 154 -9.14 21.49 -5.94
C HIS A 154 -8.25 22.01 -4.79
N ALA A 155 -6.99 22.34 -5.07
CA ALA A 155 -6.03 22.77 -4.08
C ALA A 155 -6.52 23.98 -3.26
N ASP A 156 -6.98 25.02 -3.93
CA ASP A 156 -7.49 26.25 -3.27
C ASP A 156 -8.70 25.94 -2.38
N ARG A 157 -9.62 25.10 -2.86
CA ARG A 157 -10.83 24.73 -2.11
C ARG A 157 -10.53 24.07 -0.77
N TYR A 158 -9.49 23.24 -0.70
CA TYR A 158 -9.14 22.48 0.49
C TYR A 158 -7.91 23.04 1.23
N GLY A 159 -7.31 24.12 0.74
CA GLY A 159 -6.11 24.73 1.31
C GLY A 159 -4.88 23.83 1.17
N LEU A 160 -4.72 23.17 0.04
CA LEU A 160 -3.61 22.28 -0.31
C LEU A 160 -2.51 23.06 -1.06
N ASP A 161 -1.27 22.59 -0.96
CA ASP A 161 -0.17 23.10 -1.76
C ASP A 161 0.09 22.18 -2.96
N PRO A 162 -0.33 22.57 -4.17
CA PRO A 162 -0.11 21.75 -5.37
C PRO A 162 1.35 21.70 -5.82
N ASN A 163 2.26 22.45 -5.19
CA ASN A 163 3.70 22.45 -5.47
C ASN A 163 4.50 21.65 -4.44
N ARG A 164 3.84 21.06 -3.45
CA ARG A 164 4.45 20.24 -2.41
C ARG A 164 3.68 18.94 -2.24
N ILE A 165 3.79 18.06 -3.25
CA ILE A 165 3.14 16.76 -3.29
C ILE A 165 4.17 15.67 -3.02
N VAL A 166 3.84 14.73 -2.15
CA VAL A 166 4.59 13.50 -1.91
C VAL A 166 3.69 12.33 -2.24
N LEU A 167 4.11 11.47 -3.18
CA LEU A 167 3.43 10.22 -3.44
C LEU A 167 3.82 9.19 -2.38
N ALA A 168 2.89 8.33 -2.02
CA ALA A 168 3.12 7.34 -0.99
C ALA A 168 2.34 6.05 -1.28
N GLY A 169 2.85 4.93 -0.78
CA GLY A 169 2.09 3.69 -0.86
C GLY A 169 2.77 2.54 -0.13
N ASP A 170 2.03 1.46 0.01
CA ASP A 170 2.44 0.20 0.59
C ASP A 170 2.27 -0.95 -0.40
N SER A 171 3.18 -1.91 -0.40
CA SER A 171 3.11 -3.13 -1.22
C SER A 171 2.87 -2.82 -2.72
N ALA A 172 1.79 -3.33 -3.31
CA ALA A 172 1.38 -2.99 -4.68
C ALA A 172 1.08 -1.50 -4.88
N GLY A 173 0.64 -0.80 -3.82
CA GLY A 173 0.42 0.65 -3.84
C GLY A 173 1.72 1.43 -3.93
N ALA A 174 2.80 0.96 -3.30
CA ALA A 174 4.13 1.53 -3.45
C ALA A 174 4.65 1.41 -4.89
N GLN A 175 4.40 0.28 -5.54
CA GLN A 175 4.72 0.10 -6.96
C GLN A 175 3.91 1.06 -7.84
N LEU A 176 2.60 1.21 -7.61
CA LEU A 176 1.76 2.15 -8.34
C LEU A 176 2.19 3.61 -8.10
N ALA A 177 2.58 3.97 -6.87
CA ALA A 177 3.14 5.28 -6.56
C ALA A 177 4.42 5.53 -7.35
N ALA A 178 5.31 4.54 -7.43
CA ALA A 178 6.55 4.62 -8.20
C ALA A 178 6.29 4.74 -9.71
N GLN A 179 5.31 4.01 -10.27
CA GLN A 179 4.90 4.19 -11.67
C GLN A 179 4.36 5.59 -11.95
N LEU A 180 3.54 6.13 -11.05
CA LEU A 180 3.03 7.49 -11.18
C LEU A 180 4.16 8.51 -11.09
N ALA A 181 5.13 8.30 -10.20
CA ALA A 181 6.33 9.14 -10.10
C ALA A 181 7.15 9.11 -11.40
N LEU A 182 7.37 7.92 -11.98
CA LEU A 182 8.02 7.78 -13.29
C LEU A 182 7.27 8.54 -14.39
N ALA A 183 5.93 8.40 -14.44
CA ALA A 183 5.13 9.12 -15.43
C ALA A 183 5.29 10.65 -15.29
N VAL A 184 5.46 11.17 -14.07
CA VAL A 184 5.67 12.61 -13.82
C VAL A 184 7.09 13.05 -14.15
N THR A 185 8.11 12.24 -13.85
CA THR A 185 9.52 12.67 -13.89
C THR A 185 10.30 12.19 -15.09
N ASN A 186 9.84 11.13 -15.78
CA ASN A 186 10.48 10.56 -16.95
C ASN A 186 9.57 10.70 -18.19
N PRO A 187 9.84 11.67 -19.10
CA PRO A 187 9.01 11.89 -20.29
C PRO A 187 8.99 10.71 -21.28
N GLU A 188 10.03 9.88 -21.31
CA GLU A 188 10.08 8.68 -22.14
C GLU A 188 9.11 7.64 -21.62
N TYR A 189 9.17 7.38 -20.32
CA TYR A 189 8.23 6.47 -19.67
C TYR A 189 6.76 6.94 -19.81
N ALA A 190 6.51 8.23 -19.63
CA ALA A 190 5.16 8.81 -19.82
C ALA A 190 4.62 8.57 -21.25
N ARG A 191 5.46 8.76 -22.24
CA ARG A 191 5.12 8.51 -23.66
C ARG A 191 4.86 7.03 -23.93
N ASP A 192 5.72 6.14 -23.44
CA ASP A 192 5.65 4.71 -23.69
C ASP A 192 4.41 4.08 -23.01
N THR A 193 4.05 4.56 -21.83
CA THR A 193 2.85 4.13 -21.10
C THR A 193 1.56 4.84 -21.55
N GLY A 194 1.67 5.90 -22.35
CA GLY A 194 0.55 6.73 -22.79
C GLY A 194 -0.11 7.50 -21.64
N VAL A 195 0.61 7.80 -20.57
CA VAL A 195 0.15 8.61 -19.44
C VAL A 195 0.55 10.06 -19.68
N VAL A 196 -0.40 10.97 -19.78
CA VAL A 196 -0.15 12.41 -19.75
C VAL A 196 -0.04 12.85 -18.29
N PRO A 197 1.14 13.27 -17.80
CA PRO A 197 1.32 13.56 -16.37
C PRO A 197 0.39 14.68 -15.89
N ALA A 198 -0.28 14.44 -14.77
CA ALA A 198 -1.17 15.44 -14.17
C ALA A 198 -0.42 16.47 -13.31
N ALA A 199 0.88 16.28 -13.07
CA ALA A 199 1.73 17.22 -12.34
C ALA A 199 3.05 17.45 -13.09
N ALA A 200 3.66 18.62 -12.88
CA ALA A 200 5.02 18.88 -13.33
C ALA A 200 6.04 18.22 -12.37
N PRO A 201 7.23 17.83 -12.84
CA PRO A 201 8.26 17.20 -11.99
C PRO A 201 8.57 17.98 -10.71
N GLY A 202 8.68 19.31 -10.78
CA GLY A 202 8.99 20.18 -9.63
C GLY A 202 7.88 20.27 -8.57
N GLN A 203 6.67 19.76 -8.86
CA GLN A 203 5.56 19.69 -7.90
C GLN A 203 5.64 18.43 -7.04
N LEU A 204 6.36 17.39 -7.50
CA LEU A 204 6.59 16.17 -6.78
C LEU A 204 7.88 16.29 -5.95
N ARG A 205 7.71 16.42 -4.63
CA ARG A 205 8.81 16.70 -3.71
C ARG A 205 9.52 15.45 -3.20
N GLY A 206 8.83 14.31 -3.20
CA GLY A 206 9.37 13.04 -2.74
C GLY A 206 8.39 11.89 -2.90
N ILE A 207 8.86 10.69 -2.52
CA ILE A 207 8.04 9.48 -2.54
C ILE A 207 8.33 8.59 -1.32
N LEU A 208 7.27 7.99 -0.75
CA LEU A 208 7.33 7.03 0.36
C LEU A 208 6.99 5.64 -0.17
N LEU A 209 7.94 4.71 -0.13
CA LEU A 209 7.83 3.36 -0.65
C LEU A 209 7.92 2.34 0.49
N ASN A 210 6.79 1.82 0.95
CA ASN A 210 6.74 0.83 2.02
C ASN A 210 6.56 -0.57 1.45
N CYS A 211 7.49 -1.50 1.73
CA CYS A 211 7.45 -2.93 1.41
C CYS A 211 6.92 -3.26 -0.01
N GLY A 212 7.34 -2.49 -1.02
CA GLY A 212 6.79 -2.57 -2.37
C GLY A 212 7.29 -3.74 -3.21
N VAL A 213 6.70 -3.87 -4.40
CA VAL A 213 7.06 -4.85 -5.43
C VAL A 213 7.53 -4.09 -6.67
N PHE A 214 8.82 -4.10 -6.99
CA PHE A 214 9.39 -3.17 -7.95
C PHE A 214 10.06 -3.84 -9.15
N ASP A 215 10.65 -5.05 -8.97
CA ASP A 215 11.33 -5.84 -10.01
C ASP A 215 10.51 -7.09 -10.33
N PHE A 216 9.95 -7.12 -11.53
CA PHE A 216 9.07 -8.20 -11.95
C PHE A 216 9.84 -9.44 -12.44
N ASP A 217 11.07 -9.30 -12.82
CA ASP A 217 11.95 -10.43 -13.07
C ASP A 217 12.33 -11.18 -11.78
N ALA A 218 12.57 -10.44 -10.71
CA ALA A 218 12.76 -11.02 -9.39
C ALA A 218 11.49 -11.75 -8.90
N VAL A 219 10.29 -11.18 -9.12
CA VAL A 219 9.01 -11.84 -8.81
C VAL A 219 8.85 -13.16 -9.58
N ALA A 220 9.27 -13.21 -10.84
CA ALA A 220 9.18 -14.44 -11.65
C ALA A 220 10.02 -15.56 -11.06
N ARG A 221 11.16 -15.25 -10.47
CA ARG A 221 12.09 -16.21 -9.83
C ARG A 221 11.71 -16.55 -8.38
N MET A 222 10.82 -15.77 -7.75
CA MET A 222 10.45 -15.93 -6.35
C MET A 222 9.75 -17.27 -6.10
N ALA A 223 10.29 -18.08 -5.18
CA ALA A 223 9.71 -19.35 -4.77
C ALA A 223 8.64 -19.21 -3.68
N GLY A 224 7.98 -20.31 -3.33
CA GLY A 224 7.05 -20.39 -2.21
C GLY A 224 5.68 -19.74 -2.44
N PRO A 225 4.85 -19.68 -1.39
CA PRO A 225 3.47 -19.21 -1.47
C PRO A 225 3.35 -17.74 -1.89
N VAL A 226 4.25 -16.87 -1.43
CA VAL A 226 4.27 -15.44 -1.79
C VAL A 226 4.53 -15.27 -3.28
N GLY A 227 5.58 -15.92 -3.82
CA GLY A 227 5.87 -15.86 -5.25
C GLY A 227 4.74 -16.44 -6.10
N TRP A 228 4.11 -17.54 -5.66
CA TRP A 228 2.93 -18.09 -6.32
C TRP A 228 1.78 -17.09 -6.33
N GLY A 229 1.48 -16.47 -5.19
CA GLY A 229 0.40 -15.48 -5.04
C GLY A 229 0.60 -14.27 -5.94
N LEU A 230 1.83 -13.70 -5.93
CA LEU A 230 2.18 -12.56 -6.79
C LEU A 230 2.04 -12.88 -8.28
N ARG A 231 2.53 -14.06 -8.74
CA ARG A 231 2.34 -14.47 -10.15
C ARG A 231 0.89 -14.65 -10.54
N LYS A 232 0.00 -15.09 -9.62
CA LYS A 232 -1.45 -15.15 -9.86
C LYS A 232 -2.09 -13.76 -9.90
N ALA A 233 -1.67 -12.88 -9.01
CA ALA A 233 -2.11 -11.49 -9.01
C ALA A 233 -1.69 -10.78 -10.30
N LEU A 234 -0.45 -10.97 -10.76
CA LEU A 234 0.04 -10.42 -12.02
C LEU A 234 -0.71 -10.97 -13.24
N TRP A 235 -1.01 -12.27 -13.25
CA TRP A 235 -1.88 -12.82 -14.29
C TRP A 235 -3.24 -12.11 -14.34
N SER A 236 -3.86 -11.89 -13.18
CA SER A 236 -5.12 -11.17 -13.08
C SER A 236 -4.96 -9.72 -13.56
N TYR A 237 -3.95 -9.02 -13.03
CA TYR A 237 -3.76 -7.59 -13.25
C TYR A 237 -3.33 -7.25 -14.68
N THR A 238 -2.50 -8.08 -15.33
CA THR A 238 -2.09 -7.87 -16.74
C THR A 238 -3.06 -8.48 -17.74
N GLY A 239 -4.03 -9.29 -17.28
CA GLY A 239 -4.96 -10.02 -18.14
C GLY A 239 -4.33 -11.22 -18.87
N SER A 240 -3.06 -11.54 -18.63
CA SER A 240 -2.32 -12.61 -19.32
C SER A 240 -1.66 -13.58 -18.37
N LYS A 241 -1.86 -14.89 -18.62
CA LYS A 241 -1.13 -15.94 -17.90
C LYS A 241 0.38 -15.85 -18.14
N ASN A 242 0.76 -15.48 -19.35
CA ASN A 242 2.15 -15.17 -19.72
C ASN A 242 2.43 -13.67 -19.52
N TRP A 243 2.18 -13.20 -18.31
CA TRP A 243 2.28 -11.77 -17.95
C TRP A 243 3.67 -11.19 -18.26
N LYS A 244 4.75 -11.97 -18.14
CA LYS A 244 6.11 -11.53 -18.47
C LYS A 244 6.30 -11.10 -19.93
N ALA A 245 5.55 -11.68 -20.85
CA ALA A 245 5.62 -11.33 -22.26
C ALA A 245 4.71 -10.18 -22.64
N THR A 246 4.05 -9.56 -21.66
CA THR A 246 3.21 -8.37 -21.92
C THR A 246 4.02 -7.08 -21.77
N PRO A 247 3.71 -6.02 -22.54
CA PRO A 247 4.32 -4.70 -22.33
C PRO A 247 4.12 -4.19 -20.89
N ALA A 248 3.01 -4.60 -20.25
CA ALA A 248 2.73 -4.25 -18.85
C ALA A 248 3.85 -4.66 -17.90
N ALA A 249 4.42 -5.86 -18.06
CA ALA A 249 5.49 -6.33 -17.17
C ALA A 249 6.73 -5.43 -17.22
N GLY A 250 7.15 -5.02 -18.43
CA GLY A 250 8.24 -4.05 -18.61
C GLY A 250 7.89 -2.70 -17.97
N HIS A 251 6.75 -2.11 -18.31
CA HIS A 251 6.32 -0.82 -17.75
C HIS A 251 6.18 -0.83 -16.22
N MET A 252 5.84 -1.96 -15.61
CA MET A 252 5.70 -2.08 -14.16
C MET A 252 7.04 -2.20 -13.43
N SER A 253 8.14 -2.57 -14.10
CA SER A 253 9.47 -2.79 -13.53
C SER A 253 10.17 -1.45 -13.30
N ILE A 254 10.15 -0.98 -12.06
CA ILE A 254 10.64 0.37 -11.70
C ILE A 254 12.15 0.54 -11.95
N PRO A 255 13.03 -0.43 -11.59
CA PRO A 255 14.49 -0.27 -11.77
C PRO A 255 14.93 -0.05 -13.21
N GLU A 256 14.15 -0.52 -14.19
CA GLU A 256 14.43 -0.39 -15.62
C GLU A 256 14.19 1.01 -16.17
N HIS A 257 13.31 1.79 -15.51
CA HIS A 257 12.86 3.10 -15.97
C HIS A 257 13.30 4.26 -15.08
N ALA A 258 13.76 3.95 -13.85
CA ALA A 258 14.27 4.95 -12.93
C ALA A 258 15.56 5.57 -13.45
N ASP A 259 15.67 6.89 -13.34
CA ASP A 259 16.87 7.66 -13.64
C ASP A 259 17.09 8.73 -12.55
N HIS A 260 18.10 9.58 -12.73
CA HIS A 260 18.47 10.65 -11.79
C HIS A 260 17.36 11.67 -11.52
N ARG A 261 16.29 11.69 -12.32
CA ARG A 261 15.11 12.56 -12.16
C ARG A 261 14.07 11.97 -11.23
N PHE A 262 14.22 10.70 -10.80
CA PHE A 262 13.31 10.09 -9.85
C PHE A 262 13.30 10.89 -8.54
N PRO A 263 12.14 11.08 -7.89
CA PRO A 263 12.06 11.98 -6.74
C PRO A 263 12.85 11.45 -5.53
N PRO A 264 13.28 12.33 -4.60
CA PRO A 264 13.79 11.91 -3.29
C PRO A 264 12.92 10.83 -2.67
N THR A 265 13.53 9.75 -2.20
CA THR A 265 12.82 8.51 -1.84
C THR A 265 13.07 8.13 -0.39
N TYR A 266 12.02 7.93 0.39
CA TYR A 266 12.05 7.11 1.59
C TYR A 266 11.60 5.70 1.25
N ILE A 267 12.38 4.69 1.61
CA ILE A 267 12.06 3.29 1.35
C ILE A 267 12.25 2.43 2.59
N CYS A 268 11.24 1.63 2.91
CA CYS A 268 11.15 0.88 4.15
C CYS A 268 10.70 -0.56 3.90
N GLY A 269 11.23 -1.50 4.72
CA GLY A 269 10.82 -2.89 4.70
C GLY A 269 11.31 -3.65 5.93
N GLY A 270 10.52 -4.62 6.41
CA GLY A 270 10.86 -5.45 7.56
C GLY A 270 11.79 -6.60 7.21
N ASN A 271 12.65 -7.02 8.14
CA ASN A 271 13.59 -8.14 7.93
C ASN A 271 12.93 -9.53 7.85
N GLY A 272 11.67 -9.64 8.26
CA GLY A 272 10.86 -10.86 8.09
C GLY A 272 9.99 -10.87 6.82
N ASP A 273 10.13 -9.83 5.98
CA ASP A 273 9.45 -9.72 4.69
C ASP A 273 10.42 -10.02 3.54
N ASN A 274 10.18 -11.10 2.79
CA ASN A 274 11.02 -11.47 1.66
C ASN A 274 11.05 -10.40 0.54
N LEU A 275 10.03 -9.54 0.46
CA LEU A 275 10.03 -8.42 -0.49
C LEU A 275 11.07 -7.37 -0.12
N THR A 276 11.46 -7.25 1.14
CA THR A 276 12.52 -6.33 1.55
C THR A 276 13.84 -6.69 0.87
N LEU A 277 14.25 -7.94 0.95
CA LEU A 277 15.52 -8.42 0.37
C LEU A 277 15.51 -8.46 -1.16
N THR A 278 14.36 -8.81 -1.75
CA THR A 278 14.29 -9.07 -3.19
C THR A 278 13.78 -7.90 -4.03
N GLN A 279 13.24 -6.88 -3.38
CA GLN A 279 12.58 -5.75 -4.05
C GLN A 279 13.06 -4.39 -3.50
N SER A 280 12.87 -4.16 -2.18
CA SER A 280 13.09 -2.82 -1.60
C SER A 280 14.57 -2.47 -1.52
N ILE A 281 15.43 -3.38 -1.06
CA ILE A 281 16.88 -3.14 -0.98
C ILE A 281 17.48 -2.95 -2.37
N PRO A 282 17.24 -3.85 -3.37
CA PRO A 282 17.76 -3.64 -4.71
C PRO A 282 17.32 -2.33 -5.38
N LEU A 283 16.05 -1.92 -5.17
CA LEU A 283 15.60 -0.63 -5.69
C LEU A 283 16.31 0.54 -5.00
N ALA A 284 16.49 0.48 -3.68
CA ALA A 284 17.21 1.52 -2.94
C ALA A 284 18.65 1.65 -3.42
N ASP A 285 19.34 0.53 -3.65
CA ASP A 285 20.70 0.50 -4.20
C ASP A 285 20.73 1.15 -5.60
N ARG A 286 19.79 0.72 -6.47
CA ARG A 286 19.68 1.26 -7.83
C ARG A 286 19.43 2.76 -7.86
N LEU A 287 18.53 3.28 -7.01
CA LEU A 287 18.26 4.71 -6.94
C LEU A 287 19.48 5.51 -6.43
N GLN A 288 20.22 4.98 -5.46
CA GLN A 288 21.47 5.61 -4.99
C GLN A 288 22.55 5.63 -6.07
N GLU A 289 22.71 4.56 -6.85
CA GLU A 289 23.61 4.53 -8.02
C GLU A 289 23.26 5.60 -9.06
N LEU A 290 21.99 5.91 -9.21
CA LEU A 290 21.49 6.95 -10.12
C LEU A 290 21.63 8.37 -9.55
N GLY A 291 22.13 8.51 -8.31
CA GLY A 291 22.27 9.79 -7.64
C GLY A 291 20.99 10.35 -7.04
N VAL A 292 19.94 9.53 -6.92
CA VAL A 292 18.69 9.92 -6.24
C VAL A 292 18.91 9.95 -4.73
N PRO A 293 18.48 11.00 -4.00
CA PRO A 293 18.49 10.99 -2.54
C PRO A 293 17.59 9.90 -1.97
N VAL A 294 18.14 8.97 -1.18
CA VAL A 294 17.40 7.83 -0.62
C VAL A 294 17.59 7.75 0.90
N VAL A 295 16.50 7.83 1.64
CA VAL A 295 16.43 7.48 3.05
C VAL A 295 15.97 6.04 3.18
N ARG A 296 16.85 5.18 3.68
CA ARG A 296 16.61 3.73 3.83
C ARG A 296 16.25 3.41 5.26
N GLN A 297 15.22 2.59 5.44
CA GLN A 297 14.89 2.02 6.74
C GLN A 297 14.70 0.50 6.62
N PHE A 298 15.77 -0.21 6.86
CA PHE A 298 15.80 -1.67 6.89
C PHE A 298 16.43 -2.15 8.20
N TRP A 299 16.01 -3.30 8.70
CA TRP A 299 16.55 -3.93 9.90
C TRP A 299 17.56 -5.02 9.51
N PRO A 300 18.57 -5.27 10.36
CA PRO A 300 19.46 -6.41 10.19
C PRO A 300 18.69 -7.72 10.04
N GLU A 301 19.20 -8.66 9.26
CA GLU A 301 18.53 -9.94 9.00
C GLU A 301 18.25 -10.73 10.29
N ASP A 302 19.15 -10.63 11.26
CA ASP A 302 19.05 -11.28 12.58
C ASP A 302 18.23 -10.52 13.61
N TYR A 303 17.73 -9.32 13.29
CA TYR A 303 16.90 -8.52 14.23
C TYR A 303 15.68 -9.28 14.71
N LYS A 304 15.41 -9.19 16.03
CA LYS A 304 14.28 -9.85 16.67
C LYS A 304 13.44 -8.87 17.49
N PRO A 305 12.12 -9.02 17.46
CA PRO A 305 11.34 -9.99 16.65
C PRO A 305 11.35 -9.63 15.16
N ALA A 306 11.27 -10.64 14.28
CA ALA A 306 11.21 -10.40 12.84
C ALA A 306 10.00 -9.54 12.46
N LEU A 307 10.24 -8.54 11.62
CA LEU A 307 9.25 -7.59 11.16
C LEU A 307 8.65 -8.07 9.83
N GLY A 308 7.37 -8.42 9.85
CA GLY A 308 6.68 -8.93 8.67
C GLY A 308 6.28 -7.84 7.68
N HIS A 309 5.59 -8.27 6.62
CA HIS A 309 5.03 -7.38 5.61
C HIS A 309 4.11 -6.34 6.23
N GLU A 310 4.23 -5.07 5.82
CA GLU A 310 3.43 -3.94 6.32
C GLU A 310 3.52 -3.71 7.85
N PHE A 311 4.66 -4.04 8.49
CA PHE A 311 4.86 -3.84 9.93
C PHE A 311 4.64 -2.38 10.35
N GLN A 312 4.88 -1.40 9.47
CA GLN A 312 4.74 0.04 9.72
C GLN A 312 3.32 0.45 10.14
N PHE A 313 2.31 -0.36 9.83
CA PHE A 313 0.94 -0.13 10.29
C PHE A 313 0.67 -0.66 11.71
N GLN A 314 1.60 -1.41 12.30
CA GLN A 314 1.46 -1.96 13.65
C GLN A 314 1.94 -0.96 14.70
N LEU A 315 1.29 0.22 14.82
CA LEU A 315 1.74 1.36 15.65
C LEU A 315 1.87 1.07 17.14
N HIS A 316 1.47 -0.12 17.61
CA HIS A 316 1.77 -0.63 18.96
C HIS A 316 3.22 -1.13 19.11
N ARG A 317 3.96 -1.27 18.02
CA ARG A 317 5.35 -1.72 18.01
C ARG A 317 6.30 -0.53 17.96
N PRO A 318 7.40 -0.55 18.73
CA PRO A 318 8.41 0.51 18.67
C PRO A 318 8.96 0.74 17.27
N GLU A 319 9.15 -0.33 16.49
CA GLU A 319 9.69 -0.27 15.13
C GLU A 319 8.74 0.44 14.15
N ALA A 320 7.43 0.23 14.31
CA ALA A 320 6.43 0.92 13.51
C ALA A 320 6.35 2.40 13.87
N MET A 321 6.51 2.73 15.14
CA MET A 321 6.61 4.11 15.61
C MET A 321 7.88 4.80 15.11
N ASP A 322 9.03 4.12 15.13
CA ASP A 322 10.27 4.65 14.54
C ASP A 322 10.08 4.89 13.03
N SER A 323 9.42 3.96 12.31
CA SER A 323 9.10 4.12 10.90
C SER A 323 8.19 5.35 10.64
N LEU A 324 7.15 5.54 11.45
CA LEU A 324 6.29 6.73 11.36
C LEU A 324 7.08 8.02 11.59
N LEU A 325 7.97 8.05 12.60
CA LEU A 325 8.79 9.23 12.88
C LEU A 325 9.77 9.56 11.76
N ARG A 326 10.42 8.55 11.19
CA ARG A 326 11.31 8.74 10.04
C ARG A 326 10.55 9.17 8.79
N THR A 327 9.33 8.65 8.60
CA THR A 327 8.42 9.13 7.55
C THR A 327 8.13 10.62 7.73
N VAL A 328 7.81 11.06 8.95
CA VAL A 328 7.56 12.48 9.25
C VAL A 328 8.80 13.35 9.02
N ALA A 329 9.96 12.91 9.50
CA ALA A 329 11.22 13.62 9.29
C ALA A 329 11.57 13.76 7.78
N PHE A 330 11.35 12.71 7.00
CA PHE A 330 11.51 12.78 5.55
C PHE A 330 10.53 13.77 4.91
N LEU A 331 9.27 13.78 5.35
CA LEU A 331 8.28 14.76 4.86
C LEU A 331 8.67 16.20 5.20
N GLU A 332 9.20 16.46 6.40
CA GLU A 332 9.74 17.77 6.78
C GLU A 332 10.86 18.22 5.84
N ASP A 333 11.81 17.33 5.58
CA ASP A 333 12.96 17.59 4.72
C ASP A 333 12.54 17.93 3.27
N VAL A 334 11.72 17.09 2.65
CA VAL A 334 11.37 17.26 1.23
C VAL A 334 10.32 18.35 0.97
N THR A 335 9.48 18.64 1.95
CA THR A 335 8.44 19.69 1.83
C THR A 335 8.88 21.06 2.36
N GLY A 336 9.91 21.11 3.19
CA GLY A 336 10.36 22.30 3.90
C GLY A 336 9.33 22.79 4.95
N VAL A 337 8.43 21.92 5.40
CA VAL A 337 7.37 22.28 6.37
C VAL A 337 7.50 21.39 7.60
N SER A 338 7.81 21.99 8.74
CA SER A 338 7.91 21.28 10.01
C SER A 338 6.59 20.69 10.44
N ALA A 339 6.63 19.49 10.98
CA ALA A 339 5.46 18.83 11.55
C ALA A 339 4.84 19.66 12.69
N LEU A 340 3.57 19.44 12.95
CA LEU A 340 2.93 20.04 14.11
C LEU A 340 3.51 19.41 15.39
N PRO A 341 3.75 20.22 16.45
CA PRO A 341 4.25 19.70 17.70
C PRO A 341 3.25 18.72 18.31
N ARG A 342 3.76 17.58 18.76
CA ARG A 342 2.98 16.52 19.40
C ARG A 342 2.42 16.95 20.76
N ARG A 343 1.23 16.46 21.10
CA ARG A 343 1.00 16.05 22.49
C ARG A 343 1.79 14.75 22.70
N PRO A 344 2.55 14.64 23.82
CA PRO A 344 3.51 13.53 23.96
C PRO A 344 2.83 12.18 23.81
N LEU A 345 3.29 11.36 22.83
CA LEU A 345 2.90 9.94 22.71
C LEU A 345 3.27 9.15 23.99
N GLU A 346 4.25 9.62 24.76
CA GLU A 346 4.58 9.10 26.07
C GLU A 346 3.36 8.94 27.00
N LYS A 347 2.38 9.85 26.92
CA LYS A 347 1.12 9.72 27.64
C LYS A 347 0.18 8.65 27.07
N VAL A 348 0.30 8.30 25.79
CA VAL A 348 -0.52 7.24 25.18
C VAL A 348 0.08 5.88 25.51
N ILE A 349 1.40 5.77 25.53
CA ILE A 349 2.12 4.53 25.96
C ILE A 349 1.88 4.29 27.45
N ALA A 350 1.96 5.31 28.29
CA ALA A 350 1.66 5.20 29.73
C ALA A 350 0.19 4.81 29.99
N LEU A 351 -0.76 5.34 29.22
CA LEU A 351 -2.18 4.92 29.29
C LEU A 351 -2.39 3.48 28.83
N GLU A 352 -1.59 2.96 27.89
CA GLU A 352 -1.65 1.55 27.47
C GLU A 352 -1.04 0.60 28.51
N GLU A 353 0.04 1.00 29.16
CA GLU A 353 0.63 0.23 30.27
C GLU A 353 -0.35 0.16 31.45
N ASP A 354 -1.02 1.26 31.77
CA ASP A 354 -2.06 1.29 32.80
C ASP A 354 -3.29 0.44 32.40
N LEU A 355 -3.74 0.48 31.12
CA LEU A 355 -4.86 -0.32 30.64
C LEU A 355 -4.54 -1.82 30.58
N LEU A 356 -3.30 -2.17 30.20
CA LEU A 356 -2.82 -3.55 30.21
C LEU A 356 -2.65 -4.10 31.62
N ALA A 357 -2.32 -3.25 32.58
CA ALA A 357 -2.27 -3.61 33.99
C ALA A 357 -3.67 -3.84 34.60
N GLU A 358 -4.71 -3.20 34.06
CA GLU A 358 -6.11 -3.37 34.50
C GLU A 358 -6.84 -4.55 33.83
N LEU A 359 -6.34 -5.09 32.69
CA LEU A 359 -6.98 -6.19 31.97
C LEU A 359 -7.26 -7.45 32.83
N PRO A 360 -6.35 -7.91 33.70
CA PRO A 360 -6.62 -9.06 34.57
C PRO A 360 -7.80 -8.83 35.53
N ALA A 361 -7.95 -7.62 36.05
CA ALA A 361 -9.04 -7.26 36.95
C ALA A 361 -10.39 -7.13 36.23
N ILE A 362 -10.37 -6.81 34.93
CA ILE A 362 -11.57 -6.75 34.08
C ILE A 362 -12.01 -8.17 33.69
N GLU A 363 -11.07 -9.05 33.37
CA GLU A 363 -11.35 -10.47 33.06
C GLU A 363 -11.93 -11.21 34.27
N GLU A 364 -11.42 -10.95 35.48
CA GLU A 364 -11.93 -11.51 36.71
C GLU A 364 -13.36 -11.04 37.04
N LYS A 365 -13.69 -9.77 36.74
CA LYS A 365 -15.06 -9.21 36.89
C LYS A 365 -16.04 -9.69 35.83
N LEU A 366 -15.60 -10.12 34.67
CA LEU A 366 -16.46 -10.69 33.64
C LEU A 366 -16.68 -12.21 33.80
N ALA A 367 -15.84 -12.86 34.61
CA ALA A 367 -15.94 -14.29 34.94
C ALA A 367 -16.75 -14.58 36.22
N ALA A 368 -17.11 -13.57 37.01
CA ALA A 368 -17.93 -13.62 38.22
C ALA A 368 -19.37 -13.20 37.92
#